data_be9f2d6a9135e5160451121f0c194382
#
_entry.id   be9f2d6a9135e5160451121f0c194382
#
_cell.length_a   1.000
_cell.length_b   1.000
_cell.length_c   1.000
_cell.angle_alpha   90.00
_cell.angle_beta   90.00
_cell.angle_gamma   90.00
#
_symmetry.space_group_name_H-M   'P 1'
#
loop_
_entity.id
_entity.type
_entity.pdbx_description
1 polymer ?
#
loop_
_entity_poly.entity_id
_entity_poly.type
_entity_poly.pdbx_seq_one_letter_code
_entity_poly.pdbx_strand_id
1 'polypeptide(L)'
;MKSTTESGFAFSENSKFQTASGAYNDDGTLKKDAQVIYVTPETAKTCTAVVNGKEVTGFQSILDAKQSAGTKDTSPLDFRIVGCVTADDVDHFSSSAEGIQLKGKSAYTEMNITIEGVGEDAAVQGFGFLVRNSGNVEFRNFAVMAFMDDGVSLDTKNCNIWVHNMDIFYGSTGGDSDQAKGDGSVDIKGASTNVTVSYVHFWDSGKCSLCGMSDSAEFLVTYHHNWFDHSDSRHPRIRVASVHIYNNYFDGNAKYGVGTTKGSSAFVEANYYRNCKNP
;
A
#
# COMPACT_ATOMS: atom_id res chain seq x y z
N MET A 1 -4.75 17.48 0.34
CA MET A 1 -4.32 18.16 -0.92
C MET A 1 -3.72 17.08 -1.80
N LYS A 2 -4.24 16.88 -3.01
CA LYS A 2 -3.60 15.97 -3.96
C LYS A 2 -2.18 16.48 -4.24
N SER A 3 -1.19 15.60 -4.13
CA SER A 3 0.16 15.93 -4.61
C SER A 3 0.06 16.27 -6.09
N THR A 4 0.57 17.41 -6.50
CA THR A 4 0.49 17.91 -7.90
C THR A 4 1.38 17.11 -8.87
N THR A 5 1.98 16.02 -8.43
CA THR A 5 2.88 15.20 -9.24
C THR A 5 2.52 13.73 -9.14
N GLU A 6 1.50 13.31 -9.87
CA GLU A 6 1.36 11.92 -10.26
C GLU A 6 2.58 11.54 -11.06
N SER A 7 3.49 10.79 -10.46
CA SER A 7 4.76 10.43 -11.08
C SER A 7 5.17 9.01 -10.74
N GLY A 8 6.09 8.47 -11.52
CA GLY A 8 6.58 7.12 -11.35
C GLY A 8 5.78 6.07 -12.12
N PHE A 9 6.16 4.82 -11.91
CA PHE A 9 5.64 3.71 -12.72
C PHE A 9 4.13 3.46 -12.55
N ALA A 10 3.51 3.87 -11.43
CA ALA A 10 2.07 3.75 -11.23
C ALA A 10 1.24 4.51 -12.27
N PHE A 11 1.83 5.54 -12.90
CA PHE A 11 1.19 6.43 -13.89
C PHE A 11 1.81 6.30 -15.28
N SER A 12 2.54 5.22 -15.54
CA SER A 12 3.16 4.98 -16.85
C SER A 12 2.09 4.84 -17.94
N GLU A 13 2.26 5.58 -19.05
CA GLU A 13 1.38 5.50 -20.22
C GLU A 13 1.30 4.07 -20.82
N ASN A 14 2.35 3.28 -20.59
CA ASN A 14 2.41 1.89 -21.05
C ASN A 14 1.83 0.89 -20.05
N SER A 15 1.34 1.35 -18.89
CA SER A 15 0.72 0.49 -17.89
C SER A 15 -0.74 0.19 -18.24
N LYS A 16 -1.30 -0.85 -17.61
CA LYS A 16 -2.64 -1.33 -17.94
C LYS A 16 -3.74 -0.29 -17.77
N PHE A 17 -3.66 0.51 -16.70
CA PHE A 17 -4.69 1.50 -16.36
C PHE A 17 -4.22 2.95 -16.55
N GLN A 18 -2.92 3.18 -16.72
CA GLN A 18 -2.31 4.51 -16.89
C GLN A 18 -2.50 5.47 -15.71
N THR A 19 -3.20 5.03 -14.67
CA THR A 19 -3.48 5.77 -13.43
C THR A 19 -3.54 4.81 -12.25
N ALA A 20 -3.22 5.31 -11.06
CA ALA A 20 -3.36 4.63 -9.78
C ALA A 20 -4.14 5.50 -8.78
N SER A 21 -4.97 6.42 -9.28
CA SER A 21 -5.74 7.36 -8.47
C SER A 21 -7.04 6.77 -7.88
N GLY A 22 -7.23 5.46 -7.99
CA GLY A 22 -8.34 4.76 -7.34
C GLY A 22 -9.71 5.31 -7.71
N ALA A 23 -10.40 5.87 -6.73
CA ALA A 23 -11.74 6.45 -6.88
C ALA A 23 -11.74 7.89 -7.43
N TYR A 24 -10.56 8.48 -7.72
CA TYR A 24 -10.42 9.87 -8.13
C TYR A 24 -10.02 10.02 -9.60
N ASN A 25 -10.36 11.15 -10.18
CA ASN A 25 -9.85 11.63 -11.45
C ASN A 25 -8.49 12.33 -11.24
N ASP A 26 -7.73 12.56 -12.31
CA ASP A 26 -6.41 13.19 -12.24
C ASP A 26 -6.46 14.65 -11.74
N ASP A 27 -7.62 15.33 -11.86
CA ASP A 27 -7.83 16.65 -11.31
C ASP A 27 -8.14 16.67 -9.79
N GLY A 28 -8.22 15.49 -9.16
CA GLY A 28 -8.50 15.32 -7.74
C GLY A 28 -9.96 15.33 -7.36
N THR A 29 -10.88 15.39 -8.32
CA THR A 29 -12.31 15.19 -8.08
C THR A 29 -12.64 13.71 -8.00
N LEU A 30 -13.68 13.35 -7.25
CA LEU A 30 -14.20 11.97 -7.26
C LEU A 30 -14.68 11.59 -8.67
N LYS A 31 -14.41 10.36 -9.07
CA LYS A 31 -15.00 9.79 -10.29
C LYS A 31 -16.50 9.80 -10.19
N LYS A 32 -17.15 9.87 -11.35
CA LYS A 32 -18.61 9.78 -11.42
C LYS A 32 -19.09 8.48 -10.74
N ASP A 33 -20.16 8.58 -9.98
CA ASP A 33 -20.79 7.47 -9.25
C ASP A 33 -19.89 6.83 -8.17
N ALA A 34 -18.80 7.51 -7.75
CA ALA A 34 -18.00 7.06 -6.63
C ALA A 34 -18.82 7.06 -5.33
N GLN A 35 -18.76 5.96 -4.60
CA GLN A 35 -19.37 5.87 -3.27
C GLN A 35 -18.34 6.20 -2.21
N VAL A 36 -18.67 7.14 -1.33
CA VAL A 36 -17.85 7.53 -0.18
C VAL A 36 -18.33 6.77 1.05
N ILE A 37 -17.43 6.03 1.68
CA ILE A 37 -17.71 5.13 2.80
C ILE A 37 -16.85 5.57 3.99
N TYR A 38 -17.48 6.07 5.05
CA TYR A 38 -16.75 6.46 6.27
C TYR A 38 -16.52 5.24 7.15
N VAL A 39 -15.23 5.01 7.47
CA VAL A 39 -14.74 3.91 8.31
C VAL A 39 -14.19 4.54 9.59
N THR A 40 -14.96 4.47 10.66
CA THR A 40 -14.59 4.95 11.99
C THR A 40 -14.62 3.77 12.98
N PRO A 41 -14.11 3.90 14.21
CA PRO A 41 -14.28 2.87 15.24
C PRO A 41 -15.74 2.40 15.40
N GLU A 42 -16.70 3.32 15.26
CA GLU A 42 -18.12 3.04 15.42
C GLU A 42 -18.77 2.45 14.15
N THR A 43 -18.23 2.79 12.96
CA THR A 43 -18.90 2.45 11.70
C THR A 43 -18.21 1.35 10.90
N ALA A 44 -16.99 0.94 11.22
CA ALA A 44 -16.24 -0.04 10.43
C ALA A 44 -17.00 -1.37 10.23
N LYS A 45 -17.80 -1.81 11.23
CA LYS A 45 -18.70 -2.99 11.13
C LYS A 45 -20.01 -2.72 10.41
N THR A 46 -20.45 -1.47 10.32
CA THR A 46 -21.82 -1.12 9.91
C THR A 46 -21.88 -0.21 8.68
N CYS A 47 -20.75 0.27 8.21
CA CYS A 47 -20.68 1.05 6.97
C CYS A 47 -21.25 0.24 5.80
N THR A 48 -21.89 0.90 4.85
CA THR A 48 -22.55 0.24 3.72
C THR A 48 -22.07 0.78 2.37
N ALA A 49 -22.10 -0.08 1.37
CA ALA A 49 -21.96 0.29 -0.04
C ALA A 49 -22.81 -0.60 -0.92
N VAL A 50 -23.15 -0.12 -2.11
CA VAL A 50 -23.82 -0.92 -3.12
C VAL A 50 -22.77 -1.54 -4.03
N VAL A 51 -22.69 -2.86 -4.07
CA VAL A 51 -21.79 -3.62 -4.94
C VAL A 51 -22.59 -4.56 -5.81
N ASN A 52 -22.43 -4.44 -7.13
CA ASN A 52 -23.18 -5.24 -8.12
C ASN A 52 -24.70 -5.21 -7.86
N GLY A 53 -25.23 -4.02 -7.54
CA GLY A 53 -26.64 -3.77 -7.31
C GLY A 53 -27.18 -4.28 -5.96
N LYS A 54 -26.32 -4.69 -5.03
CA LYS A 54 -26.71 -5.16 -3.69
C LYS A 54 -26.05 -4.31 -2.62
N GLU A 55 -26.81 -3.91 -1.60
CA GLU A 55 -26.25 -3.30 -0.42
C GLU A 55 -25.46 -4.33 0.40
N VAL A 56 -24.26 -3.97 0.79
CA VAL A 56 -23.31 -4.78 1.59
C VAL A 56 -22.87 -3.97 2.79
N THR A 57 -22.81 -4.61 3.94
CA THR A 57 -22.49 -3.98 5.23
C THR A 57 -21.18 -4.53 5.81
N GLY A 58 -20.31 -3.64 6.29
CA GLY A 58 -19.01 -3.94 6.90
C GLY A 58 -17.83 -3.68 5.97
N PHE A 59 -16.74 -3.16 6.52
CA PHE A 59 -15.58 -2.73 5.76
C PHE A 59 -14.99 -3.87 4.93
N GLN A 60 -14.65 -5.01 5.56
CA GLN A 60 -14.10 -6.16 4.84
C GLN A 60 -15.15 -6.80 3.94
N SER A 61 -16.40 -6.90 4.38
CA SER A 61 -17.50 -7.48 3.60
C SER A 61 -17.72 -6.75 2.26
N ILE A 62 -17.59 -5.42 2.24
CA ILE A 62 -17.68 -4.63 0.99
C ILE A 62 -16.53 -4.99 0.04
N LEU A 63 -15.30 -5.13 0.54
CA LEU A 63 -14.14 -5.53 -0.27
C LEU A 63 -14.30 -6.96 -0.82
N ASP A 64 -14.81 -7.89 -0.03
CA ASP A 64 -15.10 -9.27 -0.47
C ASP A 64 -16.21 -9.33 -1.53
N ALA A 65 -17.21 -8.47 -1.41
CA ALA A 65 -18.24 -8.33 -2.44
C ALA A 65 -17.66 -7.79 -3.76
N LYS A 66 -16.77 -6.81 -3.71
CA LYS A 66 -16.03 -6.30 -4.90
C LYS A 66 -15.21 -7.41 -5.55
N GLN A 67 -14.49 -8.22 -4.76
CA GLN A 67 -13.77 -9.39 -5.28
C GLN A 67 -14.74 -10.35 -6.01
N SER A 68 -15.86 -10.65 -5.41
CA SER A 68 -16.86 -11.57 -5.97
C SER A 68 -17.49 -11.05 -7.26
N ALA A 69 -17.77 -9.75 -7.32
CA ALA A 69 -18.29 -9.07 -8.51
C ALA A 69 -17.26 -9.06 -9.66
N GLY A 70 -15.99 -8.81 -9.37
CA GLY A 70 -14.94 -8.70 -10.37
C GLY A 70 -15.25 -7.63 -11.41
N THR A 71 -15.07 -7.94 -12.69
CA THR A 71 -15.33 -6.99 -13.80
C THR A 71 -16.81 -6.63 -14.02
N LYS A 72 -17.73 -7.24 -13.28
CA LYS A 72 -19.17 -6.89 -13.34
C LYS A 72 -19.47 -5.60 -12.55
N ASP A 73 -18.59 -5.20 -11.68
CA ASP A 73 -18.69 -3.97 -10.91
C ASP A 73 -17.33 -3.32 -10.71
N THR A 74 -17.02 -2.34 -11.54
CA THR A 74 -15.84 -1.49 -11.44
C THR A 74 -16.16 -0.11 -10.86
N SER A 75 -17.33 0.08 -10.26
CA SER A 75 -17.75 1.33 -9.64
C SER A 75 -16.71 1.79 -8.60
N PRO A 76 -16.34 3.08 -8.59
CA PRO A 76 -15.31 3.56 -7.67
C PRO A 76 -15.79 3.56 -6.21
N LEU A 77 -14.92 3.14 -5.30
CA LEU A 77 -15.15 3.19 -3.86
C LEU A 77 -14.06 4.01 -3.17
N ASP A 78 -14.47 4.96 -2.36
CA ASP A 78 -13.60 5.81 -1.55
C ASP A 78 -13.86 5.52 -0.06
N PHE A 79 -12.97 4.76 0.56
CA PHE A 79 -13.03 4.46 2.00
C PHE A 79 -12.28 5.54 2.77
N ARG A 80 -13.00 6.26 3.63
CA ARG A 80 -12.49 7.35 4.45
C ARG A 80 -12.32 6.94 5.89
N ILE A 81 -11.07 6.70 6.30
CA ILE A 81 -10.71 6.41 7.67
C ILE A 81 -10.75 7.71 8.48
N VAL A 82 -11.48 7.72 9.58
CA VAL A 82 -11.58 8.85 10.51
C VAL A 82 -11.29 8.36 11.92
N GLY A 83 -10.34 8.99 12.59
CA GLY A 83 -9.83 8.54 13.88
C GLY A 83 -9.02 7.25 13.77
N CYS A 84 -8.79 6.58 14.88
CA CYS A 84 -7.99 5.35 14.94
C CYS A 84 -8.88 4.11 14.95
N VAL A 85 -8.93 3.41 13.81
CA VAL A 85 -9.68 2.15 13.66
C VAL A 85 -8.79 0.99 14.09
N THR A 86 -9.25 0.19 15.04
CA THR A 86 -8.51 -0.96 15.59
C THR A 86 -8.99 -2.29 14.98
N ALA A 87 -8.23 -3.35 15.23
CA ALA A 87 -8.61 -4.70 14.81
C ALA A 87 -9.98 -5.14 15.36
N ASP A 88 -10.34 -4.66 16.56
CA ASP A 88 -11.63 -4.99 17.20
C ASP A 88 -12.81 -4.26 16.56
N ASP A 89 -12.58 -3.18 15.82
CA ASP A 89 -13.63 -2.37 15.19
C ASP A 89 -14.07 -2.91 13.84
N VAL A 90 -13.27 -3.78 13.21
CA VAL A 90 -13.55 -4.31 11.87
C VAL A 90 -14.52 -5.49 11.94
N ASP A 91 -15.35 -5.66 10.92
CA ASP A 91 -16.36 -6.73 10.85
C ASP A 91 -15.72 -8.13 10.82
N HIS A 92 -14.66 -8.33 10.04
CA HIS A 92 -13.80 -9.52 10.04
C HIS A 92 -12.53 -9.27 9.23
N PHE A 93 -11.61 -10.23 9.27
CA PHE A 93 -10.42 -10.25 8.43
C PHE A 93 -10.51 -11.35 7.39
N SER A 94 -10.18 -11.04 6.13
CA SER A 94 -10.06 -12.00 5.03
C SER A 94 -8.60 -12.40 4.75
N SER A 95 -7.64 -11.74 5.39
CA SER A 95 -6.24 -12.19 5.47
C SER A 95 -5.90 -12.57 6.90
N SER A 96 -5.36 -13.79 7.09
CA SER A 96 -4.86 -14.23 8.40
C SER A 96 -3.50 -13.63 8.76
N ALA A 97 -2.79 -13.05 7.80
CA ALA A 97 -1.49 -12.44 7.99
C ALA A 97 -1.60 -10.93 8.22
N GLU A 98 -2.14 -10.18 7.28
CA GLU A 98 -2.20 -8.72 7.37
C GLU A 98 -3.49 -8.21 8.04
N GLY A 99 -4.61 -8.90 7.84
CA GLY A 99 -5.94 -8.51 8.32
C GLY A 99 -6.90 -8.16 7.18
N ILE A 100 -6.98 -6.91 6.77
CA ILE A 100 -7.84 -6.48 5.66
C ILE A 100 -7.28 -6.98 4.32
N GLN A 101 -8.17 -7.56 3.50
CA GLN A 101 -7.82 -8.02 2.16
C GLN A 101 -8.59 -7.25 1.08
N LEU A 102 -7.86 -6.62 0.16
CA LEU A 102 -8.36 -6.04 -1.07
C LEU A 102 -7.93 -6.95 -2.23
N LYS A 103 -8.86 -7.70 -2.80
CA LYS A 103 -8.53 -8.73 -3.78
C LYS A 103 -9.40 -8.64 -5.03
N GLY A 104 -8.75 -8.59 -6.19
CA GLY A 104 -9.42 -8.74 -7.46
C GLY A 104 -9.79 -10.20 -7.75
N LYS A 105 -10.82 -10.42 -8.54
CA LYS A 105 -11.30 -11.76 -8.91
C LYS A 105 -10.30 -12.55 -9.74
N SER A 106 -9.52 -11.86 -10.55
CA SER A 106 -8.46 -12.40 -11.40
C SER A 106 -7.30 -11.40 -11.46
N ALA A 107 -6.18 -11.82 -12.02
CA ALA A 107 -4.99 -10.98 -12.18
C ALA A 107 -5.33 -9.59 -12.72
N TYR A 108 -4.83 -8.56 -12.03
CA TYR A 108 -4.98 -7.17 -12.45
C TYR A 108 -6.44 -6.75 -12.69
N THR A 109 -7.38 -7.20 -11.84
CA THR A 109 -8.78 -6.75 -11.90
C THR A 109 -8.84 -5.26 -11.57
N GLU A 110 -9.56 -4.49 -12.38
CA GLU A 110 -9.81 -3.07 -12.12
C GLU A 110 -10.69 -2.91 -10.88
N MET A 111 -10.18 -2.24 -9.86
CA MET A 111 -10.87 -2.07 -8.58
C MET A 111 -11.41 -0.65 -8.39
N ASN A 112 -10.68 0.36 -8.84
CA ASN A 112 -11.02 1.78 -8.65
C ASN A 112 -11.27 2.11 -7.17
N ILE A 113 -10.36 1.69 -6.29
CA ILE A 113 -10.50 1.87 -4.84
C ILE A 113 -9.45 2.84 -4.32
N THR A 114 -9.90 3.83 -3.55
CA THR A 114 -9.04 4.64 -2.69
C THR A 114 -9.35 4.31 -1.23
N ILE A 115 -8.32 4.13 -0.42
CA ILE A 115 -8.38 4.11 1.03
C ILE A 115 -7.62 5.33 1.52
N GLU A 116 -8.32 6.27 2.14
CA GLU A 116 -7.72 7.53 2.57
C GLU A 116 -8.07 7.88 4.01
N GLY A 117 -7.17 8.60 4.66
CA GLY A 117 -7.44 9.20 5.96
C GLY A 117 -8.02 10.61 5.83
N VAL A 118 -8.94 10.93 6.71
CA VAL A 118 -9.53 12.27 6.84
C VAL A 118 -9.25 12.80 8.23
N GLY A 119 -8.66 13.99 8.30
CA GLY A 119 -8.18 14.58 9.54
C GLY A 119 -6.71 14.29 9.81
N GLU A 120 -6.23 14.66 10.99
CA GLU A 120 -4.82 14.52 11.38
C GLU A 120 -4.55 13.25 12.21
N ASP A 121 -5.61 12.56 12.64
CA ASP A 121 -5.58 11.41 13.53
C ASP A 121 -6.01 10.10 12.85
N ALA A 122 -6.19 10.13 11.53
CA ALA A 122 -6.60 8.96 10.78
C ALA A 122 -5.53 7.86 10.84
N ALA A 123 -5.89 6.72 11.40
CA ALA A 123 -4.98 5.60 11.58
C ALA A 123 -5.71 4.25 11.55
N VAL A 124 -4.96 3.19 11.25
CA VAL A 124 -5.35 1.82 11.55
C VAL A 124 -4.33 1.21 12.51
N GLN A 125 -4.79 0.44 13.48
CA GLN A 125 -3.95 -0.17 14.50
C GLN A 125 -4.24 -1.65 14.69
N GLY A 126 -3.18 -2.46 14.69
CA GLY A 126 -3.27 -3.89 14.94
C GLY A 126 -3.59 -4.72 13.71
N PHE A 127 -3.62 -4.12 12.53
CA PHE A 127 -3.75 -4.79 11.24
C PHE A 127 -3.13 -3.99 10.11
N GLY A 128 -2.90 -4.65 8.99
CA GLY A 128 -2.45 -4.06 7.74
C GLY A 128 -3.37 -4.44 6.57
N PHE A 129 -2.86 -4.30 5.36
CA PHE A 129 -3.62 -4.49 4.12
C PHE A 129 -2.92 -5.46 3.18
N LEU A 130 -3.60 -6.55 2.82
CA LEU A 130 -3.18 -7.44 1.75
C LEU A 130 -3.88 -7.06 0.45
N VAL A 131 -3.12 -6.74 -0.60
CA VAL A 131 -3.64 -6.43 -1.93
C VAL A 131 -3.23 -7.51 -2.91
N ARG A 132 -4.20 -8.12 -3.58
CA ARG A 132 -3.96 -9.19 -4.56
C ARG A 132 -4.79 -9.01 -5.83
N ASN A 133 -4.20 -9.34 -6.96
CA ASN A 133 -4.87 -9.38 -8.27
C ASN A 133 -5.58 -8.07 -8.66
N SER A 134 -5.19 -6.96 -8.07
CA SER A 134 -5.90 -5.68 -8.11
C SER A 134 -5.20 -4.67 -8.98
N GLY A 135 -5.96 -3.77 -9.56
CA GLY A 135 -5.43 -2.64 -10.31
C GLY A 135 -6.19 -1.34 -10.06
N ASN A 136 -5.52 -0.23 -10.24
CA ASN A 136 -6.00 1.11 -9.96
C ASN A 136 -6.48 1.26 -8.51
N VAL A 137 -5.51 1.20 -7.57
CA VAL A 137 -5.73 1.32 -6.13
C VAL A 137 -4.80 2.37 -5.55
N GLU A 138 -5.34 3.19 -4.66
CA GLU A 138 -4.64 4.26 -3.97
C GLU A 138 -4.78 4.10 -2.46
N PHE A 139 -3.66 4.23 -1.73
CA PHE A 139 -3.60 4.33 -0.27
C PHE A 139 -2.97 5.67 0.09
N ARG A 140 -3.65 6.49 0.91
CA ARG A 140 -3.11 7.81 1.25
C ARG A 140 -3.60 8.38 2.57
N ASN A 141 -2.77 9.24 3.14
CA ASN A 141 -3.11 10.20 4.19
C ASN A 141 -3.57 9.59 5.52
N PHE A 142 -3.08 8.40 5.89
CA PHE A 142 -3.34 7.80 7.20
C PHE A 142 -2.12 7.03 7.71
N ALA A 143 -2.14 6.71 9.01
CA ALA A 143 -1.11 5.88 9.63
C ALA A 143 -1.49 4.40 9.66
N VAL A 144 -0.49 3.52 9.51
CA VAL A 144 -0.61 2.07 9.76
C VAL A 144 0.37 1.72 10.86
N MET A 145 -0.14 1.26 12.00
CA MET A 145 0.69 0.99 13.17
C MET A 145 0.37 -0.34 13.85
N ALA A 146 1.36 -0.91 14.48
CA ALA A 146 1.25 -2.20 15.19
C ALA A 146 0.61 -3.30 14.33
N PHE A 147 0.87 -3.29 13.03
CA PHE A 147 0.33 -4.24 12.07
C PHE A 147 0.85 -5.67 12.33
N MET A 148 0.09 -6.69 11.92
CA MET A 148 0.35 -8.10 12.27
C MET A 148 1.56 -8.68 11.52
N ASP A 149 1.58 -8.60 10.19
CA ASP A 149 2.64 -9.11 9.31
C ASP A 149 3.21 -7.94 8.50
N ASP A 150 2.63 -7.63 7.33
CA ASP A 150 3.00 -6.44 6.57
C ASP A 150 2.01 -5.28 6.82
N GLY A 151 2.49 -4.04 6.77
CA GLY A 151 1.63 -2.84 6.83
C GLY A 151 0.77 -2.72 5.57
N VAL A 152 1.41 -2.73 4.39
CA VAL A 152 0.76 -2.81 3.08
C VAL A 152 1.50 -3.86 2.24
N SER A 153 0.86 -4.99 2.01
CA SER A 153 1.40 -6.11 1.25
C SER A 153 0.78 -6.16 -0.15
N LEU A 154 1.53 -5.73 -1.16
CA LEU A 154 1.12 -5.83 -2.56
C LEU A 154 1.59 -7.17 -3.12
N ASP A 155 0.80 -8.23 -2.88
CA ASP A 155 1.16 -9.60 -3.23
C ASP A 155 0.31 -10.13 -4.37
N THR A 156 0.95 -10.67 -5.39
CA THR A 156 0.37 -11.36 -6.54
C THR A 156 -0.43 -10.50 -7.51
N LYS A 157 0.21 -10.20 -8.65
CA LYS A 157 -0.43 -9.69 -9.88
C LYS A 157 -1.28 -8.42 -9.68
N ASN A 158 -0.71 -7.44 -8.97
CA ASN A 158 -1.25 -6.09 -8.89
C ASN A 158 -0.63 -5.18 -9.96
N CYS A 159 -1.34 -4.14 -10.37
CA CYS A 159 -0.77 -3.10 -11.22
C CYS A 159 -1.43 -1.74 -10.99
N ASN A 160 -0.68 -0.67 -11.24
CA ASN A 160 -1.15 0.70 -11.01
C ASN A 160 -1.63 0.89 -9.57
N ILE A 161 -0.70 0.72 -8.63
CA ILE A 161 -0.93 0.94 -7.21
C ILE A 161 -0.10 2.13 -6.74
N TRP A 162 -0.71 3.03 -5.98
CA TRP A 162 -0.04 4.17 -5.38
C TRP A 162 -0.23 4.18 -3.87
N VAL A 163 0.90 4.12 -3.15
CA VAL A 163 0.96 4.22 -1.69
C VAL A 163 1.66 5.53 -1.37
N HIS A 164 0.97 6.48 -0.76
CA HIS A 164 1.56 7.80 -0.55
C HIS A 164 1.00 8.59 0.63
N ASN A 165 1.78 9.57 1.08
CA ASN A 165 1.40 10.45 2.20
C ASN A 165 0.92 9.65 3.42
N MET A 166 1.69 8.63 3.80
CA MET A 166 1.35 7.73 4.92
C MET A 166 2.48 7.72 5.95
N ASP A 167 2.10 7.44 7.18
CA ASP A 167 3.02 7.06 8.25
C ASP A 167 2.89 5.56 8.52
N ILE A 168 3.97 4.79 8.33
CA ILE A 168 3.94 3.34 8.56
C ILE A 168 5.04 2.98 9.54
N PHE A 169 4.65 2.47 10.69
CA PHE A 169 5.60 2.28 11.77
C PHE A 169 5.22 1.17 12.73
N TYR A 170 6.26 0.59 13.31
CA TYR A 170 6.23 -0.29 14.45
C TYR A 170 5.26 -1.48 14.28
N GLY A 171 5.58 -2.37 13.36
CA GLY A 171 4.86 -3.62 13.23
C GLY A 171 4.92 -4.48 14.51
N SER A 172 3.98 -5.35 14.70
CA SER A 172 3.95 -6.31 15.81
C SER A 172 5.17 -7.24 15.75
N THR A 173 5.71 -7.61 16.90
CA THR A 173 6.84 -8.56 16.96
C THR A 173 6.44 -9.89 16.34
N GLY A 174 7.18 -10.31 15.31
CA GLY A 174 7.01 -11.59 14.66
C GLY A 174 7.81 -12.73 15.32
N GLY A 175 7.76 -13.91 14.71
CA GLY A 175 8.43 -15.12 15.22
C GLY A 175 9.95 -15.12 15.04
N ASP A 176 10.48 -14.37 14.08
CA ASP A 176 11.90 -14.34 13.75
C ASP A 176 12.62 -13.17 14.45
N SER A 177 13.92 -13.34 14.72
CA SER A 177 14.72 -12.31 15.40
C SER A 177 14.83 -10.99 14.62
N ASP A 178 14.66 -11.03 13.31
CA ASP A 178 14.67 -9.83 12.44
C ASP A 178 13.28 -9.19 12.28
N GLN A 179 12.26 -9.74 12.95
CA GLN A 179 10.89 -9.22 13.04
C GLN A 179 10.58 -8.58 14.41
N ALA A 180 11.60 -8.19 15.15
CA ALA A 180 11.41 -7.56 16.46
C ALA A 180 10.58 -6.25 16.41
N LYS A 181 10.56 -5.60 15.24
CA LYS A 181 9.80 -4.38 14.94
C LYS A 181 8.81 -4.59 13.77
N GLY A 182 8.24 -5.78 13.67
CA GLY A 182 7.36 -6.20 12.57
C GLY A 182 8.09 -6.72 11.33
N ASP A 183 7.33 -7.16 10.33
CA ASP A 183 7.83 -7.55 9.01
C ASP A 183 7.85 -6.33 8.05
N GLY A 184 7.36 -6.41 6.82
CA GLY A 184 7.45 -5.33 5.85
C GLY A 184 6.49 -4.17 6.14
N SER A 185 6.96 -2.92 6.02
CA SER A 185 6.02 -1.79 6.07
C SER A 185 5.25 -1.65 4.77
N VAL A 186 5.96 -1.73 3.61
CA VAL A 186 5.34 -1.82 2.28
C VAL A 186 6.09 -2.87 1.47
N ASP A 187 5.48 -4.02 1.26
CA ASP A 187 6.08 -5.12 0.49
C ASP A 187 5.41 -5.28 -0.88
N ILE A 188 6.22 -5.50 -1.92
CA ILE A 188 5.79 -5.63 -3.30
C ILE A 188 6.28 -6.97 -3.82
N LYS A 189 5.36 -7.90 -4.06
CA LYS A 189 5.64 -9.32 -4.32
C LYS A 189 4.82 -9.86 -5.51
N GLY A 190 5.14 -11.07 -5.95
CA GLY A 190 4.27 -11.90 -6.80
C GLY A 190 3.85 -11.28 -8.14
N ALA A 191 4.76 -10.68 -8.90
CA ALA A 191 4.48 -10.01 -10.16
C ALA A 191 3.55 -8.77 -10.02
N SER A 192 3.58 -8.10 -8.88
CA SER A 192 2.97 -6.77 -8.73
C SER A 192 3.87 -5.73 -9.41
N THR A 193 3.33 -4.95 -10.34
CA THR A 193 4.09 -4.02 -11.20
C THR A 193 3.39 -2.67 -11.32
N ASN A 194 4.09 -1.69 -11.89
CA ASN A 194 3.58 -0.32 -12.03
C ASN A 194 3.12 0.24 -10.67
N VAL A 195 4.02 0.20 -9.70
CA VAL A 195 3.79 0.67 -8.33
C VAL A 195 4.60 1.93 -8.07
N THR A 196 4.00 2.89 -7.37
CA THR A 196 4.72 4.04 -6.82
C THR A 196 4.50 4.11 -5.32
N VAL A 197 5.59 4.29 -4.58
CA VAL A 197 5.60 4.55 -3.14
C VAL A 197 6.23 5.92 -2.94
N SER A 198 5.46 6.89 -2.42
CA SER A 198 5.94 8.26 -2.34
C SER A 198 5.41 9.02 -1.13
N TYR A 199 6.22 9.95 -0.61
CA TYR A 199 5.84 10.74 0.57
C TYR A 199 5.41 9.88 1.77
N VAL A 200 5.98 8.68 1.90
CA VAL A 200 5.77 7.78 3.04
C VAL A 200 6.87 7.99 4.06
N HIS A 201 6.48 8.14 5.30
CA HIS A 201 7.37 8.11 6.45
C HIS A 201 7.41 6.68 7.01
N PHE A 202 8.53 6.01 6.79
CA PHE A 202 8.84 4.70 7.35
C PHE A 202 9.61 4.89 8.64
N TRP A 203 8.96 4.69 9.76
CA TRP A 203 9.58 4.96 11.04
C TRP A 203 9.78 3.68 11.86
N ASP A 204 11.00 3.51 12.36
CA ASP A 204 11.41 2.47 13.32
C ASP A 204 10.97 1.05 12.92
N SER A 205 11.03 0.74 11.64
CA SER A 205 10.68 -0.57 11.10
C SER A 205 11.90 -1.49 11.05
N GLY A 206 11.71 -2.78 11.32
CA GLY A 206 12.77 -3.78 11.18
C GLY A 206 13.10 -4.07 9.71
N LYS A 207 12.07 -4.14 8.87
CA LYS A 207 12.14 -4.43 7.43
C LYS A 207 11.22 -3.47 6.68
N CYS A 208 11.74 -2.36 6.14
CA CYS A 208 10.88 -1.34 5.54
C CYS A 208 10.14 -1.82 4.30
N SER A 209 10.83 -2.31 3.29
CA SER A 209 10.18 -2.63 2.02
C SER A 209 10.92 -3.73 1.25
N LEU A 210 10.21 -4.79 0.93
CA LEU A 210 10.66 -5.84 0.01
C LEU A 210 10.10 -5.54 -1.38
N CYS A 211 10.95 -5.55 -2.38
CA CYS A 211 10.55 -5.47 -3.78
C CYS A 211 11.01 -6.75 -4.50
N GLY A 212 10.14 -7.76 -4.54
CA GLY A 212 10.43 -9.09 -5.07
C GLY A 212 10.90 -10.10 -4.03
N MET A 213 10.07 -11.11 -3.76
CA MET A 213 10.37 -12.19 -2.82
C MET A 213 10.99 -13.41 -3.51
N SER A 214 10.56 -13.72 -4.72
CA SER A 214 10.97 -14.88 -5.51
C SER A 214 11.37 -14.48 -6.94
N ASP A 215 11.81 -15.43 -7.76
CA ASP A 215 12.21 -15.22 -9.15
C ASP A 215 11.01 -15.21 -10.13
N SER A 216 9.85 -14.75 -9.68
CA SER A 216 8.58 -14.97 -10.40
C SER A 216 8.32 -14.04 -11.58
N ALA A 217 8.78 -12.81 -11.55
CA ALA A 217 8.61 -11.84 -12.65
C ALA A 217 9.36 -10.55 -12.39
N GLU A 218 9.57 -9.76 -13.44
CA GLU A 218 10.08 -8.40 -13.31
C GLU A 218 8.97 -7.45 -12.86
N PHE A 219 9.32 -6.57 -11.93
CA PHE A 219 8.44 -5.50 -11.41
C PHE A 219 8.99 -4.15 -11.82
N LEU A 220 8.10 -3.19 -12.07
CA LEU A 220 8.42 -1.78 -12.27
C LEU A 220 7.93 -0.98 -11.07
N VAL A 221 8.85 -0.46 -10.27
CA VAL A 221 8.53 0.22 -9.00
C VAL A 221 9.29 1.53 -8.89
N THR A 222 8.62 2.56 -8.37
CA THR A 222 9.23 3.85 -8.05
C THR A 222 9.11 4.12 -6.56
N TYR A 223 10.21 4.58 -5.96
CA TYR A 223 10.24 5.14 -4.61
C TYR A 223 10.74 6.58 -4.68
N HIS A 224 9.92 7.56 -4.29
CA HIS A 224 10.37 8.94 -4.28
C HIS A 224 9.79 9.77 -3.14
N HIS A 225 10.56 10.75 -2.67
CA HIS A 225 10.17 11.64 -1.58
C HIS A 225 9.75 10.93 -0.29
N ASN A 226 10.28 9.72 -0.06
CA ASN A 226 10.04 8.99 1.18
C ASN A 226 11.08 9.37 2.24
N TRP A 227 10.69 9.20 3.47
CA TRP A 227 11.59 9.28 4.61
C TRP A 227 11.74 7.90 5.27
N PHE A 228 12.94 7.33 5.17
CA PHE A 228 13.31 6.09 5.84
C PHE A 228 14.01 6.44 7.15
N ASP A 229 13.26 6.44 8.26
CA ASP A 229 13.63 7.01 9.54
C ASP A 229 13.97 5.94 10.57
N HIS A 230 15.25 5.82 10.96
CA HIS A 230 15.76 4.92 11.98
C HIS A 230 15.32 3.46 11.87
N SER A 231 15.05 3.02 10.66
CA SER A 231 14.69 1.65 10.34
C SER A 231 15.93 0.79 10.11
N ASP A 232 15.80 -0.53 10.29
CA ASP A 232 16.94 -1.41 10.25
C ASP A 232 17.43 -1.75 8.84
N SER A 233 16.53 -2.23 7.97
CA SER A 233 16.90 -2.82 6.67
C SER A 233 15.82 -2.71 5.61
N ARG A 234 16.17 -3.06 4.37
CA ARG A 234 15.27 -3.10 3.21
C ARG A 234 14.70 -1.72 2.83
N HIS A 235 15.56 -0.85 2.28
CA HIS A 235 15.15 0.51 1.90
C HIS A 235 15.30 0.82 0.38
N PRO A 236 14.70 0.05 -0.54
CA PRO A 236 14.13 -1.30 -0.44
C PRO A 236 15.16 -2.44 -0.63
N ARG A 237 14.79 -3.70 -0.32
CA ARG A 237 15.49 -4.89 -0.80
C ARG A 237 14.86 -5.35 -2.11
N ILE A 238 15.66 -5.42 -3.18
CA ILE A 238 15.19 -5.59 -4.56
C ILE A 238 15.62 -6.95 -5.12
N ARG A 239 14.68 -7.69 -5.72
CA ARG A 239 14.92 -8.95 -6.42
C ARG A 239 14.02 -9.05 -7.65
N VAL A 240 14.59 -9.35 -8.81
CA VAL A 240 13.88 -9.48 -10.10
C VAL A 240 13.00 -8.27 -10.41
N ALA A 241 13.46 -7.07 -10.09
CA ALA A 241 12.70 -5.84 -10.27
C ALA A 241 13.60 -4.75 -10.87
N SER A 242 12.99 -3.86 -11.65
CA SER A 242 13.58 -2.60 -12.10
C SER A 242 12.97 -1.46 -11.29
N VAL A 243 13.80 -0.81 -10.48
CA VAL A 243 13.35 0.16 -9.49
C VAL A 243 14.01 1.51 -9.68
N HIS A 244 13.22 2.58 -9.66
CA HIS A 244 13.70 3.95 -9.65
C HIS A 244 13.54 4.54 -8.24
N ILE A 245 14.64 5.02 -7.66
CA ILE A 245 14.72 5.48 -6.26
C ILE A 245 15.33 6.88 -6.25
N TYR A 246 14.50 7.90 -6.04
CA TYR A 246 14.99 9.28 -6.13
C TYR A 246 14.33 10.23 -5.12
N ASN A 247 15.08 11.28 -4.76
CA ASN A 247 14.62 12.32 -3.82
C ASN A 247 14.11 11.76 -2.48
N ASN A 248 14.65 10.63 -2.01
CA ASN A 248 14.32 10.11 -0.70
C ASN A 248 15.32 10.61 0.36
N TYR A 249 14.86 10.62 1.60
CA TYR A 249 15.68 10.89 2.76
C TYR A 249 15.85 9.61 3.59
N PHE A 250 17.10 9.21 3.80
CA PHE A 250 17.49 8.07 4.61
C PHE A 250 18.20 8.58 5.86
N ASP A 251 17.69 8.29 7.03
CA ASP A 251 18.23 8.75 8.30
C ASP A 251 18.38 7.60 9.30
N GLY A 252 19.59 7.41 9.81
CA GLY A 252 19.87 6.48 10.89
C GLY A 252 19.64 5.00 10.58
N ASN A 253 19.68 4.59 9.31
CA ASN A 253 19.43 3.19 8.92
C ASN A 253 20.51 2.25 9.44
N ALA A 254 20.12 1.24 10.24
CA ALA A 254 21.04 0.51 11.09
C ALA A 254 21.80 -0.63 10.41
N LYS A 255 21.24 -1.27 9.36
CA LYS A 255 21.86 -2.43 8.70
C LYS A 255 22.29 -2.13 7.26
N TYR A 256 21.34 -1.81 6.37
CA TYR A 256 21.63 -1.42 5.00
C TYR A 256 20.49 -0.59 4.39
N GLY A 257 20.81 0.21 3.38
CA GLY A 257 19.88 1.02 2.61
C GLY A 257 19.29 0.27 1.42
N VAL A 258 19.63 0.68 0.20
CA VAL A 258 19.19 0.04 -1.04
C VAL A 258 19.96 -1.26 -1.26
N GLY A 259 19.24 -2.38 -1.28
CA GLY A 259 19.83 -3.72 -1.43
C GLY A 259 19.40 -4.40 -2.73
N THR A 260 20.25 -4.41 -3.77
CA THR A 260 20.00 -5.15 -5.00
C THR A 260 20.44 -6.61 -4.86
N THR A 261 19.58 -7.53 -5.28
CA THR A 261 19.85 -8.97 -5.30
C THR A 261 19.59 -9.56 -6.69
N LYS A 262 19.50 -10.88 -6.80
CA LYS A 262 19.42 -11.62 -8.06
C LYS A 262 18.43 -11.02 -9.07
N GLY A 263 18.91 -10.73 -10.27
CA GLY A 263 18.08 -10.31 -11.41
C GLY A 263 17.46 -8.92 -11.27
N SER A 264 17.92 -8.11 -10.31
CA SER A 264 17.39 -6.78 -10.11
C SER A 264 18.25 -5.68 -10.73
N SER A 265 17.63 -4.55 -11.04
CA SER A 265 18.27 -3.29 -11.38
C SER A 265 17.67 -2.14 -10.58
N ALA A 266 18.51 -1.19 -10.17
CA ALA A 266 18.07 0.01 -9.47
C ALA A 266 18.73 1.24 -10.12
N PHE A 267 17.92 2.25 -10.43
CA PHE A 267 18.39 3.57 -10.75
C PHE A 267 18.21 4.45 -9.52
N VAL A 268 19.33 4.85 -8.90
CA VAL A 268 19.36 5.55 -7.61
C VAL A 268 19.96 6.93 -7.83
N GLU A 269 19.18 7.99 -7.59
CA GLU A 269 19.64 9.35 -7.81
C GLU A 269 19.03 10.37 -6.85
N ALA A 270 19.71 11.48 -6.63
CA ALA A 270 19.22 12.62 -5.88
C ALA A 270 18.67 12.29 -4.47
N ASN A 271 19.13 11.20 -3.84
CA ASN A 271 18.76 10.84 -2.48
C ASN A 271 19.71 11.47 -1.48
N TYR A 272 19.23 11.71 -0.26
CA TYR A 272 20.03 12.21 0.84
C TYR A 272 20.16 11.15 1.94
N TYR A 273 21.39 10.89 2.37
CA TYR A 273 21.71 9.89 3.40
C TYR A 273 22.37 10.54 4.59
N ARG A 274 21.86 10.30 5.79
CA ARG A 274 22.44 10.76 7.07
C ARG A 274 22.56 9.60 8.05
N ASN A 275 23.76 9.40 8.60
CA ASN A 275 24.02 8.37 9.61
C ASN A 275 23.59 6.95 9.20
N CYS A 276 23.61 6.65 7.91
CA CYS A 276 23.22 5.35 7.40
C CYS A 276 24.41 4.41 7.32
N LYS A 277 24.18 3.15 7.70
CA LYS A 277 25.13 2.08 7.47
C LYS A 277 24.82 1.41 6.12
N ASN A 278 25.86 1.26 5.28
CA ASN A 278 25.73 0.65 3.94
C ASN A 278 24.50 1.21 3.15
N PRO A 279 24.53 2.51 2.82
CA PRO A 279 23.41 3.18 2.16
C PRO A 279 23.11 2.63 0.77
#